data_87250518709fac3336571c81f469278b
#
_entry.id   87250518709fac3336571c81f469278b
#
_cell.length_a   1.000
_cell.length_b   1.000
_cell.length_c   1.000
_cell.angle_alpha   90.00
_cell.angle_beta   90.00
_cell.angle_gamma   90.00
#
_symmetry.space_group_name_H-M   'P 1'
#
loop_
_entity.id
_entity.type
_entity.pdbx_description
1 polymer ?
#
loop_
_entity_poly.entity_id
_entity_poly.type
_entity_poly.pdbx_seq_one_letter_code
_entity_poly.pdbx_strand_id
1 'polypeptide(L)'
;MRFITLSPAEEQQLTALHTSSDNAVERRRSQCLLLSARGQPITQLTAIFAVCRLTIRHWFDGWESVQLAGLRHRPGQGRKRKLAAVPRAELEALVREHPQNLKAVLAEVETTHAVQCSKGAVCRPLKNLGVAV
;
A
#
# COMPACT_ATOMS: atom_id res chain seq x y z
N MET A 1 -28.46 -4.26 -12.69
CA MET A 1 -27.07 -4.72 -12.82
C MET A 1 -26.16 -3.56 -13.15
N ARG A 2 -24.98 -3.55 -12.56
CA ARG A 2 -24.00 -2.49 -12.79
C ARG A 2 -22.90 -2.99 -13.73
N PHE A 3 -22.64 -2.22 -14.78
CA PHE A 3 -21.55 -2.47 -15.72
C PHE A 3 -20.69 -1.23 -15.85
N ILE A 4 -19.40 -1.43 -16.10
CA ILE A 4 -18.47 -0.34 -16.38
C ILE A 4 -18.51 -0.05 -17.89
N THR A 5 -18.59 1.23 -18.25
CA THR A 5 -18.46 1.68 -19.62
C THR A 5 -17.06 2.28 -19.82
N LEU A 6 -16.32 1.78 -20.78
CA LEU A 6 -14.96 2.23 -21.09
C LEU A 6 -14.90 2.84 -22.49
N SER A 7 -14.14 3.95 -22.62
CA SER A 7 -13.75 4.45 -23.93
C SER A 7 -12.65 3.58 -24.55
N PRO A 8 -12.44 3.61 -25.89
CA PRO A 8 -11.37 2.85 -26.52
C PRO A 8 -9.98 3.13 -25.95
N ALA A 9 -9.71 4.38 -25.58
CA ALA A 9 -8.45 4.77 -24.95
C ALA A 9 -8.29 4.16 -23.54
N GLU A 10 -9.35 4.20 -22.74
CA GLU A 10 -9.37 3.60 -21.40
C GLU A 10 -9.20 2.09 -21.47
N GLU A 11 -9.84 1.44 -22.42
CA GLU A 11 -9.71 0.00 -22.64
C GLU A 11 -8.27 -0.38 -23.00
N GLN A 12 -7.61 0.37 -23.85
CA GLN A 12 -6.20 0.17 -24.18
C GLN A 12 -5.30 0.36 -22.98
N GLN A 13 -5.51 1.39 -22.16
CA GLN A 13 -4.76 1.62 -20.94
C GLN A 13 -4.91 0.47 -19.94
N LEU A 14 -6.13 0.00 -19.72
CA LEU A 14 -6.40 -1.11 -18.82
C LEU A 14 -5.82 -2.43 -19.34
N THR A 15 -5.86 -2.68 -20.64
CA THR A 15 -5.24 -3.85 -21.26
C THR A 15 -3.72 -3.83 -21.06
N ALA A 16 -3.09 -2.67 -21.24
CA ALA A 16 -1.65 -2.51 -21.00
C ALA A 16 -1.29 -2.76 -19.52
N LEU A 17 -2.07 -2.26 -18.59
CA LEU A 17 -1.88 -2.50 -17.15
C LEU A 17 -2.06 -3.98 -16.80
N HIS A 18 -3.07 -4.62 -17.35
CA HIS A 18 -3.33 -6.05 -17.12
C HIS A 18 -2.18 -6.93 -17.58
N THR A 19 -1.55 -6.59 -18.70
CA THR A 19 -0.48 -7.40 -19.30
C THR A 19 0.91 -7.08 -18.79
N SER A 20 1.20 -5.82 -18.43
CA SER A 20 2.57 -5.34 -18.15
C SER A 20 2.78 -4.82 -16.72
N SER A 21 1.75 -4.62 -15.92
CA SER A 21 1.93 -4.12 -14.55
C SER A 21 2.57 -5.16 -13.64
N ASP A 22 3.53 -4.75 -12.84
CA ASP A 22 4.15 -5.57 -11.80
C ASP A 22 3.27 -5.74 -10.57
N ASN A 23 2.28 -4.88 -10.40
CA ASN A 23 1.38 -4.89 -9.27
C ASN A 23 0.20 -5.85 -9.51
N ALA A 24 0.13 -6.94 -8.73
CA ALA A 24 -0.93 -7.95 -8.85
C ALA A 24 -2.34 -7.38 -8.61
N VAL A 25 -2.49 -6.42 -7.70
CA VAL A 25 -3.76 -5.75 -7.40
C VAL A 25 -4.24 -4.95 -8.61
N GLU A 26 -3.34 -4.19 -9.22
CA GLU A 26 -3.62 -3.39 -10.41
C GLU A 26 -4.02 -4.26 -11.60
N ARG A 27 -3.31 -5.35 -11.84
CA ARG A 27 -3.67 -6.34 -12.88
C ARG A 27 -5.05 -6.93 -12.67
N ARG A 28 -5.35 -7.35 -11.45
CA ARG A 28 -6.65 -7.96 -11.10
C ARG A 28 -7.80 -6.98 -11.31
N ARG A 29 -7.67 -5.76 -10.81
CA ARG A 29 -8.70 -4.74 -10.93
C ARG A 29 -8.90 -4.28 -12.36
N SER A 30 -7.84 -4.11 -13.14
CA SER A 30 -7.94 -3.76 -14.57
C SER A 30 -8.63 -4.86 -15.36
N GLN A 31 -8.33 -6.12 -15.12
CA GLN A 31 -9.02 -7.26 -15.73
C GLN A 31 -10.51 -7.27 -15.38
N CYS A 32 -10.87 -7.01 -14.13
CA CYS A 32 -12.25 -6.92 -13.67
C CYS A 32 -13.04 -5.85 -14.45
N LEU A 33 -12.45 -4.66 -14.60
CA LEU A 33 -13.08 -3.57 -15.37
C LEU A 33 -13.24 -3.92 -16.86
N LEU A 34 -12.24 -4.54 -17.47
CA LEU A 34 -12.31 -4.99 -18.87
C LEU A 34 -13.41 -6.02 -19.09
N LEU A 35 -13.53 -7.00 -18.19
CA LEU A 35 -14.58 -8.02 -18.28
C LEU A 35 -15.97 -7.41 -18.07
N SER A 36 -16.13 -6.48 -17.14
CA SER A 36 -17.40 -5.76 -16.95
C SER A 36 -17.80 -4.98 -18.19
N ALA A 37 -16.85 -4.29 -18.84
CA ALA A 37 -17.09 -3.55 -20.07
C ALA A 37 -17.49 -4.46 -21.23
N ARG A 38 -17.08 -5.72 -21.21
CA ARG A 38 -17.46 -6.75 -22.20
C ARG A 38 -18.82 -7.38 -21.93
N GLY A 39 -19.51 -6.97 -20.87
CA GLY A 39 -20.85 -7.46 -20.55
C GLY A 39 -20.91 -8.57 -19.50
N GLN A 40 -19.83 -8.83 -18.79
CA GLN A 40 -19.82 -9.81 -17.70
C GLN A 40 -20.54 -9.24 -16.46
N PRO A 41 -21.54 -9.94 -15.91
CA PRO A 41 -22.25 -9.48 -14.72
C PRO A 41 -21.38 -9.63 -13.46
N ILE A 42 -21.69 -8.84 -12.44
CA ILE A 42 -20.98 -8.87 -11.15
C ILE A 42 -20.97 -10.29 -10.55
N THR A 43 -22.04 -11.04 -10.72
CA THR A 43 -22.15 -12.43 -10.25
C THR A 43 -21.04 -13.32 -10.82
N GLN A 44 -20.75 -13.19 -12.11
CA GLN A 44 -19.67 -13.94 -12.76
C GLN A 44 -18.28 -13.41 -12.33
N LEU A 45 -18.14 -12.11 -12.17
CA LEU A 45 -16.89 -11.52 -11.69
C LEU A 45 -16.52 -11.99 -10.28
N THR A 46 -17.48 -12.14 -9.39
CA THR A 46 -17.25 -12.70 -8.05
C THR A 46 -16.73 -14.13 -8.10
N ALA A 47 -17.25 -14.94 -9.01
CA ALA A 47 -16.79 -16.31 -9.21
C ALA A 47 -15.39 -16.36 -9.82
N ILE A 48 -15.10 -15.52 -10.82
CA ILE A 48 -13.80 -15.47 -11.50
C ILE A 48 -12.67 -15.03 -10.53
N PHE A 49 -12.92 -13.99 -9.74
CA PHE A 49 -11.91 -13.40 -8.84
C PHE A 49 -11.95 -13.94 -7.41
N ALA A 50 -12.93 -14.79 -7.09
CA ALA A 50 -13.14 -15.35 -5.74
C ALA A 50 -13.26 -14.27 -4.66
N VAL A 51 -14.01 -13.20 -4.94
CA VAL A 51 -14.26 -12.07 -4.04
C VAL A 51 -15.76 -11.83 -3.90
N CYS A 52 -16.18 -11.08 -2.88
CA CYS A 52 -17.59 -10.76 -2.70
C CYS A 52 -18.04 -9.62 -3.63
N ARG A 53 -19.37 -9.48 -3.78
CA ARG A 53 -19.96 -8.41 -4.61
C ARG A 53 -19.56 -7.01 -4.17
N LEU A 54 -19.43 -6.80 -2.87
CA LEU A 54 -19.03 -5.51 -2.31
C LEU A 54 -17.63 -5.11 -2.76
N THR A 55 -16.70 -6.05 -2.81
CA THR A 55 -15.33 -5.82 -3.31
C THR A 55 -15.35 -5.36 -4.77
N ILE A 56 -16.13 -6.03 -5.62
CA ILE A 56 -16.29 -5.64 -7.03
C ILE A 56 -16.88 -4.23 -7.15
N ARG A 57 -17.89 -3.90 -6.37
CA ARG A 57 -18.48 -2.57 -6.35
C ARG A 57 -17.48 -1.49 -5.92
N HIS A 58 -16.64 -1.79 -4.92
CA HIS A 58 -15.57 -0.88 -4.49
C HIS A 58 -14.54 -0.63 -5.60
N TRP A 59 -14.21 -1.64 -6.38
CA TRP A 59 -13.33 -1.46 -7.54
C TRP A 59 -13.95 -0.57 -8.61
N PHE A 60 -15.24 -0.74 -8.86
CA PHE A 60 -15.99 0.11 -9.80
C PHE A 60 -16.06 1.55 -9.30
N ASP A 61 -16.36 1.75 -8.02
CA ASP A 61 -16.40 3.08 -7.41
C ASP A 61 -15.05 3.78 -7.47
N GLY A 62 -13.97 3.06 -7.21
CA GLY A 62 -12.61 3.57 -7.34
C GLY A 62 -12.27 4.01 -8.76
N TRP A 63 -12.66 3.24 -9.76
CA TRP A 63 -12.48 3.60 -11.16
C TRP A 63 -13.29 4.85 -11.53
N GLU A 64 -14.56 4.90 -11.18
CA GLU A 64 -15.43 6.04 -11.49
C GLU A 64 -15.00 7.34 -10.79
N SER A 65 -14.42 7.22 -9.59
CA SER A 65 -14.00 8.39 -8.80
C SER A 65 -12.65 8.95 -9.21
N VAL A 66 -11.64 8.08 -9.35
CA VAL A 66 -10.24 8.48 -9.56
C VAL A 66 -9.55 7.75 -10.72
N GLN A 67 -10.28 6.96 -11.46
CA GLN A 67 -9.82 6.20 -12.63
C GLN A 67 -8.56 5.35 -12.34
N LEU A 68 -7.48 5.54 -13.10
CA LEU A 68 -6.27 4.74 -12.96
C LEU A 68 -5.69 4.70 -11.54
N ALA A 69 -5.77 5.80 -10.80
CA ALA A 69 -5.31 5.86 -9.42
C ALA A 69 -6.13 4.98 -8.47
N GLY A 70 -7.39 4.68 -8.79
CA GLY A 70 -8.25 3.80 -8.02
C GLY A 70 -7.92 2.31 -8.15
N LEU A 71 -7.05 1.94 -9.08
CA LEU A 71 -6.60 0.55 -9.27
C LEU A 71 -5.53 0.13 -8.26
N ARG A 72 -4.87 1.06 -7.62
CA ARG A 72 -3.86 0.81 -6.60
C ARG A 72 -4.44 1.02 -5.20
N HIS A 73 -3.81 0.40 -4.22
CA HIS A 73 -4.12 0.71 -2.82
C HIS A 73 -3.78 2.16 -2.52
N ARG A 74 -4.64 2.82 -1.76
CA ARG A 74 -4.39 4.19 -1.31
C ARG A 74 -3.16 4.23 -0.40
N PRO A 75 -2.30 5.26 -0.52
CA PRO A 75 -1.23 5.47 0.45
C PRO A 75 -1.78 5.61 1.87
N GLY A 76 -1.04 5.14 2.85
CA GLY A 76 -1.44 5.21 4.25
C GLY A 76 -2.33 4.08 4.74
N GLN A 77 -2.67 3.10 3.91
CA GLN A 77 -3.29 1.87 4.36
C GLN A 77 -2.25 0.99 5.07
N GLY A 78 -2.65 0.39 6.16
CA GLY A 78 -1.79 -0.44 6.96
C GLY A 78 -1.40 0.20 8.28
N ARG A 79 -0.63 -0.52 9.07
CA ARG A 79 -0.22 -0.08 10.40
C ARG A 79 0.83 1.04 10.30
N LYS A 80 0.57 2.16 10.96
CA LYS A 80 1.54 3.24 11.08
C LYS A 80 2.80 2.77 11.83
N ARG A 81 3.97 3.19 11.35
CA ARG A 81 5.24 2.91 12.03
C ARG A 81 5.27 3.65 13.37
N LYS A 82 5.73 2.98 14.43
CA LYS A 82 5.85 3.60 15.75
C LYS A 82 6.81 4.77 15.76
N LEU A 83 7.85 4.72 14.93
CA LEU A 83 8.89 5.75 14.81
C LEU A 83 8.62 6.73 13.66
N ALA A 84 7.41 6.81 13.13
CA ALA A 84 7.08 7.72 12.02
C ALA A 84 7.31 9.20 12.36
N ALA A 85 7.13 9.58 13.63
CA ALA A 85 7.38 10.94 14.12
C ALA A 85 8.86 11.27 14.33
N VAL A 86 9.74 10.26 14.34
CA VAL A 86 11.17 10.42 14.57
C VAL A 86 11.92 10.46 13.24
N PRO A 87 12.64 11.54 12.89
CA PRO A 87 13.46 11.57 11.69
C PRO A 87 14.55 10.49 11.72
N ARG A 88 14.80 9.85 10.59
CA ARG A 88 15.84 8.80 10.48
C ARG A 88 17.23 9.32 10.83
N ALA A 89 17.54 10.55 10.42
CA ALA A 89 18.82 11.17 10.70
C ALA A 89 19.04 11.36 12.21
N GLU A 90 18.03 11.75 12.96
CA GLU A 90 18.08 11.90 14.41
C GLU A 90 18.25 10.54 15.10
N LEU A 91 17.50 9.53 14.67
CA LEU A 91 17.63 8.16 15.18
C LEU A 91 19.03 7.60 14.95
N GLU A 92 19.58 7.81 13.75
CA GLU A 92 20.92 7.38 13.38
C GLU A 92 21.99 8.10 14.23
N ALA A 93 21.83 9.38 14.47
CA ALA A 93 22.74 10.16 15.34
C ALA A 93 22.72 9.64 16.79
N LEU A 94 21.54 9.34 17.34
CA LEU A 94 21.39 8.79 18.68
C LEU A 94 22.06 7.41 18.81
N VAL A 95 21.93 6.55 17.80
CA VAL A 95 22.58 5.24 17.80
C VAL A 95 24.10 5.38 17.69
N ARG A 96 24.62 6.32 16.93
CA ARG A 96 26.06 6.61 16.86
C ARG A 96 26.62 7.14 18.18
N GLU A 97 25.83 7.94 18.89
CA GLU A 97 26.20 8.46 20.22
C GLU A 97 26.20 7.34 21.27
N HIS A 98 25.30 6.39 21.18
CA HIS A 98 25.14 5.25 22.09
C HIS A 98 25.22 3.89 21.39
N PRO A 99 26.36 3.52 20.77
CA PRO A 99 26.42 2.34 19.89
C PRO A 99 26.19 1.01 20.59
N GLN A 100 26.41 0.94 21.89
CA GLN A 100 26.24 -0.28 22.68
C GLN A 100 25.10 -0.23 23.69
N ASN A 101 24.38 0.89 23.74
CA ASN A 101 23.32 1.10 24.72
C ASN A 101 22.01 1.55 24.06
N LEU A 102 21.27 0.59 23.50
CA LEU A 102 19.98 0.86 22.90
C LEU A 102 18.92 1.34 23.89
N LYS A 103 19.06 1.00 25.19
CA LYS A 103 18.14 1.50 26.23
C LYS A 103 18.22 3.03 26.35
N ALA A 104 19.42 3.59 26.26
CA ALA A 104 19.60 5.05 26.28
C ALA A 104 18.96 5.72 25.06
N VAL A 105 19.09 5.11 23.87
CA VAL A 105 18.45 5.59 22.64
C VAL A 105 16.92 5.57 22.77
N LEU A 106 16.35 4.48 23.29
CA LEU A 106 14.92 4.36 23.53
C LEU A 106 14.39 5.39 24.53
N ALA A 107 15.15 5.61 25.63
CA ALA A 107 14.80 6.60 26.65
C ALA A 107 14.80 8.02 26.08
N GLU A 108 15.79 8.37 25.27
CA GLU A 108 15.85 9.69 24.61
C GLU A 108 14.73 9.89 23.60
N VAL A 109 14.41 8.88 22.80
CA VAL A 109 13.28 8.93 21.86
C VAL A 109 11.96 9.11 22.60
N GLU A 110 11.75 8.40 23.70
CA GLU A 110 10.56 8.54 24.53
C GLU A 110 10.46 9.96 25.13
N THR A 111 11.55 10.49 25.62
CA THR A 111 11.59 11.82 26.24
C THR A 111 11.39 12.93 25.20
N THR A 112 12.03 12.82 24.03
CA THR A 112 12.02 13.86 23.00
C THR A 112 10.73 13.84 22.17
N HIS A 113 10.24 12.65 21.80
CA HIS A 113 9.11 12.48 20.88
C HIS A 113 7.88 11.84 21.53
N ALA A 114 7.93 11.49 22.80
CA ALA A 114 6.88 10.77 23.53
C ALA A 114 6.42 9.48 22.84
N VAL A 115 7.36 8.76 22.21
CA VAL A 115 7.12 7.50 21.49
C VAL A 115 7.69 6.33 22.27
N GLN A 116 6.82 5.40 22.69
CA GLN A 116 7.25 4.14 23.29
C GLN A 116 7.45 3.09 22.21
N CYS A 117 8.65 2.53 22.13
CA CYS A 117 9.00 1.49 21.16
C CYS A 117 9.93 0.45 21.77
N SER A 118 9.97 -0.72 21.14
CA SER A 118 10.90 -1.79 21.52
C SER A 118 12.24 -1.66 20.80
N LYS A 119 13.25 -2.38 21.29
CA LYS A 119 14.56 -2.47 20.61
C LYS A 119 14.43 -2.90 19.16
N GLY A 120 13.56 -3.88 18.87
CA GLY A 120 13.32 -4.35 17.51
C GLY A 120 12.76 -3.27 16.57
N ALA A 121 11.92 -2.37 17.09
CA ALA A 121 11.37 -1.25 16.31
C ALA A 121 12.46 -0.25 15.89
N VAL A 122 13.50 -0.08 16.68
CA VAL A 122 14.68 0.76 16.38
C VAL A 122 15.65 0.04 15.46
N CYS A 123 15.95 -1.25 15.73
CA CYS A 123 16.94 -2.02 14.99
C CYS A 123 16.55 -2.25 13.52
N ARG A 124 15.26 -2.52 13.23
CA ARG A 124 14.79 -2.79 11.87
C ARG A 124 15.07 -1.67 10.87
N PRO A 125 14.69 -0.40 11.16
CA PRO A 125 15.01 0.70 10.25
C PRO A 125 16.50 0.92 10.07
N LEU A 126 17.29 0.73 11.13
CA LEU A 126 18.75 0.93 11.10
C LEU A 126 19.46 -0.14 10.29
N LYS A 127 19.01 -1.39 10.35
CA LYS A 127 19.52 -2.47 9.48
C LYS A 127 19.29 -2.16 8.02
N ASN A 128 18.13 -1.62 7.68
CA ASN A 128 17.81 -1.23 6.30
C ASN A 128 18.69 -0.09 5.78
N LEU A 129 19.25 0.72 6.69
CA LEU A 129 20.20 1.79 6.36
C LEU A 129 21.65 1.32 6.35
N GLY A 130 21.92 0.04 6.64
CA GLY A 130 23.28 -0.50 6.73
C GLY A 130 24.05 -0.09 7.99
N VAL A 131 23.35 0.40 9.00
CA VAL A 131 23.96 0.75 10.29
C VAL A 131 24.08 -0.50 11.15
N ALA A 132 25.28 -0.78 11.65
CA ALA A 132 25.50 -1.89 12.59
C ALA A 132 24.94 -1.53 13.98
N VAL A 133 24.08 -2.41 14.49
CA VAL A 133 23.44 -2.23 15.80
C VAL A 133 23.68 -3.46 16.68
#